data_c77b543c4deba0e2e806a339440598e1
#
_entry.id   c77b543c4deba0e2e806a339440598e1
#
_cell.length_a   1.000
_cell.length_b   1.000
_cell.length_c   1.000
_cell.angle_alpha   90.00
_cell.angle_beta   90.00
_cell.angle_gamma   90.00
#
_symmetry.space_group_name_H-M   'P 1'
#
loop_
_entity.id
_entity.type
_entity.pdbx_description
1 polymer ?
#
loop_
_entity_poly.entity_id
_entity_poly.type
_entity_poly.pdbx_seq_one_letter_code
_entity_poly.pdbx_strand_id
1 'polypeptide(L)'
;MVDNQEKRKKMKKTRYAILVLLSSLLTLVGCSRREILDDYPVTGINIRLNWEGVTDRLPEGVRIIFYPKDGQGRKIDTYLPAKGGEIKVPPGHYSAVIYNYDTEVVQVKDEGSYETIMACTGSCTGLGAEETKDMVWGPDNFYVATLDDVEIGKEEELPTLEVKPKSVVTTYTFSIKTEGLKNVASILGSVSGMAECYHLGKGASLCRFAPIYCETSKGNGAIKGSFTCFGHPKLTQARADITQFLNLIIVKVDGSKQEAKVEITEAVKPPEDKDEPGEGDEKPQEPEIEIELPDDEKIVVDDVEIPPDESGGGFDGNVSDWDDETNVELPVG
;
A
#
# COMPACT_ATOMS: atom_id res chain seq x y z
N MET A 1 60.06 -63.16 -23.56
CA MET A 1 58.64 -62.80 -23.14
C MET A 1 58.56 -61.88 -21.92
N VAL A 2 59.64 -61.83 -21.15
CA VAL A 2 59.72 -61.03 -19.88
C VAL A 2 59.88 -59.52 -20.13
N ASP A 3 60.61 -59.10 -21.17
CA ASP A 3 60.94 -57.71 -21.48
C ASP A 3 59.72 -56.83 -21.88
N ASN A 4 58.71 -57.43 -22.47
CA ASN A 4 57.47 -56.70 -22.88
C ASN A 4 56.50 -56.39 -21.71
N GLN A 5 56.61 -57.17 -20.64
CA GLN A 5 55.82 -56.90 -19.42
C GLN A 5 56.42 -55.77 -18.59
N GLU A 6 57.71 -55.64 -18.54
CA GLU A 6 58.41 -54.58 -17.82
C GLU A 6 58.21 -53.21 -18.50
N LYS A 7 58.29 -53.17 -19.85
CA LYS A 7 58.00 -51.98 -20.63
C LYS A 7 56.55 -51.50 -20.46
N ARG A 8 55.58 -52.40 -20.39
CA ARG A 8 54.19 -52.09 -20.13
C ARG A 8 53.95 -51.55 -18.72
N LYS A 9 54.62 -52.06 -17.70
CA LYS A 9 54.57 -51.57 -16.33
C LYS A 9 55.20 -50.16 -16.20
N LYS A 10 56.33 -49.96 -16.88
CA LYS A 10 56.97 -48.60 -16.91
C LYS A 10 56.10 -47.56 -17.59
N MET A 11 55.49 -47.89 -18.73
CA MET A 11 54.55 -46.97 -19.40
C MET A 11 53.29 -46.67 -18.57
N LYS A 12 52.76 -47.62 -17.85
CA LYS A 12 51.63 -47.40 -16.94
C LYS A 12 52.01 -46.48 -15.80
N LYS A 13 53.18 -46.68 -15.17
CA LYS A 13 53.64 -45.77 -14.09
C LYS A 13 53.89 -44.35 -14.60
N THR A 14 54.45 -44.18 -15.79
CA THR A 14 54.67 -42.84 -16.40
C THR A 14 53.35 -42.17 -16.73
N ARG A 15 52.35 -42.90 -17.24
CA ARG A 15 51.02 -42.37 -17.49
C ARG A 15 50.30 -41.94 -16.20
N TYR A 16 50.44 -42.71 -15.13
CA TYR A 16 49.87 -42.31 -13.82
C TYR A 16 50.57 -41.10 -13.24
N ALA A 17 51.89 -41.01 -13.36
CA ALA A 17 52.67 -39.85 -12.90
C ALA A 17 52.27 -38.56 -13.67
N ILE A 18 52.06 -38.67 -14.98
CA ILE A 18 51.59 -37.53 -15.82
C ILE A 18 50.17 -37.13 -15.45
N LEU A 19 49.26 -38.10 -15.18
CA LEU A 19 47.89 -37.83 -14.76
C LEU A 19 47.82 -37.13 -13.39
N VAL A 20 48.65 -37.58 -12.43
CA VAL A 20 48.73 -36.91 -11.11
C VAL A 20 49.34 -35.52 -11.21
N LEU A 21 50.35 -35.33 -12.08
CA LEU A 21 50.93 -34.01 -12.31
C LEU A 21 49.93 -33.05 -12.98
N LEU A 22 49.13 -33.54 -13.93
CA LEU A 22 48.07 -32.76 -14.59
C LEU A 22 46.94 -32.41 -13.64
N SER A 23 46.54 -33.31 -12.73
CA SER A 23 45.53 -33.07 -11.73
C SER A 23 45.99 -32.05 -10.67
N SER A 24 47.27 -32.09 -10.28
CA SER A 24 47.82 -31.09 -9.34
C SER A 24 48.00 -29.71 -9.98
N LEU A 25 48.24 -29.65 -11.30
CA LEU A 25 48.30 -28.36 -12.02
C LEU A 25 46.90 -27.72 -12.17
N LEU A 26 45.84 -28.52 -12.32
CA LEU A 26 44.46 -28.08 -12.36
C LEU A 26 43.96 -27.51 -11.02
N THR A 27 44.49 -27.98 -9.90
CA THR A 27 44.13 -27.45 -8.58
C THR A 27 44.84 -26.14 -8.24
N LEU A 28 45.90 -25.79 -8.94
CA LEU A 28 46.61 -24.51 -8.74
C LEU A 28 46.01 -23.31 -9.52
N VAL A 29 45.13 -23.59 -10.51
CA VAL A 29 44.48 -22.52 -11.29
C VAL A 29 43.16 -22.08 -10.65
N GLY A 30 42.72 -22.72 -9.58
CA GLY A 30 41.37 -22.59 -9.01
C GLY A 30 41.18 -21.55 -7.89
N CYS A 31 42.13 -20.68 -7.58
CA CYS A 31 41.94 -19.63 -6.62
C CYS A 31 42.71 -18.36 -7.00
N SER A 32 42.31 -17.69 -8.04
CA SER A 32 42.50 -16.24 -8.02
C SER A 32 41.51 -15.72 -6.97
N ARG A 33 41.97 -15.64 -5.71
CA ARG A 33 41.35 -14.70 -4.76
C ARG A 33 41.33 -13.37 -5.49
N ARG A 34 40.14 -12.94 -5.94
CA ARG A 34 39.94 -11.53 -6.21
C ARG A 34 40.31 -10.86 -4.88
N GLU A 35 41.42 -10.17 -4.86
CA GLU A 35 41.69 -9.21 -3.80
C GLU A 35 40.45 -8.37 -3.71
N ILE A 36 39.78 -8.41 -2.57
CA ILE A 36 38.79 -7.41 -2.22
C ILE A 36 39.65 -6.16 -2.09
N LEU A 37 39.65 -5.36 -3.14
CA LEU A 37 40.26 -4.07 -3.12
C LEU A 37 39.51 -3.28 -2.06
N ASP A 38 40.08 -3.14 -0.88
CA ASP A 38 39.55 -2.32 0.22
C ASP A 38 39.45 -0.83 -0.17
N ASP A 39 40.03 -0.45 -1.34
CA ASP A 39 40.08 0.89 -1.91
C ASP A 39 39.15 1.14 -3.09
N TYR A 40 38.02 0.42 -3.18
CA TYR A 40 36.97 0.92 -4.07
C TYR A 40 36.41 2.22 -3.47
N PRO A 41 36.40 3.34 -4.20
CA PRO A 41 35.71 4.53 -3.72
C PRO A 41 34.28 4.11 -3.36
N VAL A 42 33.91 4.39 -2.13
CA VAL A 42 32.56 4.06 -1.64
C VAL A 42 31.59 4.90 -2.46
N THR A 43 30.91 4.25 -3.41
CA THR A 43 29.90 4.92 -4.20
C THR A 43 28.55 4.65 -3.61
N GLY A 44 27.76 5.69 -3.46
CA GLY A 44 26.45 5.58 -2.85
C GLY A 44 25.91 6.93 -2.42
N ILE A 45 24.90 6.89 -1.58
CA ILE A 45 24.23 8.06 -1.07
C ILE A 45 23.71 7.79 0.34
N ASN A 46 23.75 8.79 1.20
CA ASN A 46 23.10 8.77 2.49
C ASN A 46 21.74 9.46 2.37
N ILE A 47 20.65 8.74 2.57
CA ILE A 47 19.28 9.27 2.56
C ILE A 47 18.90 9.63 3.99
N ARG A 48 18.48 10.88 4.20
CA ARG A 48 17.86 11.33 5.45
C ARG A 48 16.39 11.60 5.19
N LEU A 49 15.52 10.89 5.90
CA LEU A 49 14.08 11.07 5.77
C LEU A 49 13.58 12.10 6.78
N ASN A 50 12.85 13.08 6.28
CA ASN A 50 12.20 14.12 7.08
C ASN A 50 10.68 13.84 7.11
N TRP A 51 10.16 13.55 8.31
CA TRP A 51 8.75 13.25 8.54
C TRP A 51 7.99 14.42 9.17
N GLU A 52 8.47 15.63 8.96
CA GLU A 52 7.78 16.82 9.47
C GLU A 52 6.35 16.91 8.92
N GLY A 53 5.38 17.14 9.82
CA GLY A 53 3.97 17.19 9.49
C GLY A 53 3.24 15.84 9.51
N VAL A 54 3.92 14.72 9.73
CA VAL A 54 3.27 13.43 10.00
C VAL A 54 2.82 13.42 11.46
N THR A 55 1.51 13.34 11.68
CA THR A 55 0.89 13.43 13.01
C THR A 55 0.60 12.07 13.62
N ASP A 56 0.44 11.06 12.77
CA ASP A 56 0.25 9.69 13.17
C ASP A 56 1.57 8.97 13.50
N ARG A 57 1.49 7.67 13.70
CA ARG A 57 2.67 6.83 13.90
C ARG A 57 3.57 6.88 12.67
N LEU A 58 4.86 7.14 12.89
CA LEU A 58 5.86 7.06 11.83
C LEU A 58 5.89 5.64 11.24
N PRO A 59 6.12 5.52 9.92
CA PRO A 59 6.32 4.22 9.27
C PRO A 59 7.47 3.43 9.91
N GLU A 60 7.42 2.11 9.81
CA GLU A 60 8.52 1.23 10.26
C GLU A 60 9.79 1.48 9.44
N GLY A 61 9.59 1.77 8.16
CA GLY A 61 10.66 2.11 7.24
C GLY A 61 10.15 2.34 5.83
N VAL A 62 11.09 2.52 4.91
CA VAL A 62 10.80 2.79 3.51
C VAL A 62 11.51 1.81 2.59
N ARG A 63 10.90 1.51 1.46
CA ARG A 63 11.52 0.87 0.31
C ARG A 63 11.95 1.94 -0.67
N ILE A 64 13.15 1.82 -1.20
CA ILE A 64 13.72 2.74 -2.18
C ILE A 64 14.11 1.95 -3.41
N ILE A 65 13.68 2.40 -4.58
CA ILE A 65 14.02 1.80 -5.85
C ILE A 65 14.66 2.86 -6.75
N PHE A 66 15.92 2.64 -7.13
CA PHE A 66 16.64 3.45 -8.11
C PHE A 66 16.56 2.80 -9.49
N TYR A 67 16.16 3.57 -10.47
CA TYR A 67 16.06 3.20 -11.88
C TYR A 67 17.14 3.95 -12.68
N PRO A 68 18.11 3.24 -13.29
CA PRO A 68 19.12 3.89 -14.13
C PRO A 68 18.51 4.61 -15.32
N LYS A 69 18.87 5.87 -15.52
CA LYS A 69 18.35 6.69 -16.65
C LYS A 69 18.99 6.37 -17.99
N ASP A 70 20.21 5.91 -17.99
CA ASP A 70 20.96 5.54 -19.20
C ASP A 70 20.52 4.20 -19.83
N GLY A 71 19.57 3.51 -19.18
CA GLY A 71 19.10 2.20 -19.61
C GLY A 71 20.13 1.07 -19.46
N GLN A 72 21.33 1.37 -18.97
CA GLN A 72 22.40 0.42 -18.70
C GLN A 72 22.51 0.19 -17.19
N GLY A 73 22.22 -1.03 -16.78
CA GLY A 73 22.31 -1.37 -15.37
C GLY A 73 21.02 -2.02 -14.83
N ARG A 74 21.12 -2.51 -13.61
CA ARG A 74 19.98 -3.08 -12.91
C ARG A 74 19.38 -2.04 -11.97
N LYS A 75 18.06 -2.05 -11.79
CA LYS A 75 17.43 -1.31 -10.71
C LYS A 75 18.04 -1.72 -9.37
N ILE A 76 18.20 -0.79 -8.48
CA ILE A 76 18.66 -1.03 -7.12
C ILE A 76 17.47 -0.88 -6.20
N ASP A 77 17.21 -1.91 -5.44
CA ASP A 77 16.01 -2.06 -4.64
C ASP A 77 16.44 -2.39 -3.21
N THR A 78 16.11 -1.54 -2.27
CA THR A 78 16.57 -1.65 -0.89
C THR A 78 15.57 -1.08 0.10
N TYR A 79 15.77 -1.42 1.36
CA TYR A 79 14.93 -0.98 2.48
C TYR A 79 15.77 -0.19 3.48
N LEU A 80 15.20 0.88 4.00
CA LEU A 80 15.78 1.69 5.06
C LEU A 80 14.80 1.84 6.22
N PRO A 81 15.32 2.00 7.46
CA PRO A 81 14.47 2.41 8.58
C PRO A 81 13.90 3.82 8.35
N ALA A 82 12.89 4.21 9.11
CA ALA A 82 12.23 5.51 8.98
C ALA A 82 13.18 6.72 9.05
N LYS A 83 14.31 6.62 9.77
CA LYS A 83 15.32 7.68 9.82
C LYS A 83 16.18 7.83 8.55
N GLY A 84 16.08 6.85 7.61
CA GLY A 84 16.98 6.76 6.47
C GLY A 84 18.26 5.98 6.77
N GLY A 85 19.28 6.17 5.92
CA GLY A 85 20.56 5.49 6.03
C GLY A 85 21.37 5.50 4.73
N GLU A 86 22.50 4.82 4.75
CA GLU A 86 23.42 4.73 3.62
C GLU A 86 23.02 3.62 2.66
N ILE A 87 23.09 3.91 1.38
CA ILE A 87 22.81 2.96 0.29
C ILE A 87 24.02 2.94 -0.65
N LYS A 88 24.48 1.73 -0.96
CA LYS A 88 25.52 1.52 -1.98
C LYS A 88 24.87 1.53 -3.36
N VAL A 89 25.17 2.55 -4.15
CA VAL A 89 24.65 2.72 -5.51
C VAL A 89 25.85 2.98 -6.44
N PRO A 90 26.00 2.28 -7.58
CA PRO A 90 27.03 2.58 -8.56
C PRO A 90 26.93 4.01 -9.08
N PRO A 91 28.03 4.62 -9.54
CA PRO A 91 28.00 5.93 -10.16
C PRO A 91 27.08 5.95 -11.38
N GLY A 92 26.29 7.01 -11.54
CA GLY A 92 25.36 7.16 -12.64
C GLY A 92 24.22 8.13 -12.32
N HIS A 93 23.31 8.27 -13.28
CA HIS A 93 22.09 9.05 -13.13
C HIS A 93 20.90 8.12 -12.94
N TYR A 94 20.06 8.43 -11.96
CA TYR A 94 18.92 7.60 -11.56
C TYR A 94 17.67 8.44 -11.39
N SER A 95 16.52 7.83 -11.72
CA SER A 95 15.26 8.23 -11.10
C SER A 95 14.98 7.30 -9.93
N ALA A 96 14.38 7.79 -8.85
CA ALA A 96 14.09 6.95 -7.70
C ALA A 96 12.68 7.19 -7.15
N VAL A 97 12.11 6.14 -6.59
CA VAL A 97 10.88 6.21 -5.80
C VAL A 97 11.16 5.71 -4.40
N ILE A 98 10.58 6.37 -3.43
CA ILE A 98 10.70 6.06 -2.01
C ILE A 98 9.29 5.99 -1.45
N TYR A 99 8.94 4.91 -0.76
CA TYR A 99 7.63 4.73 -0.16
C TYR A 99 7.71 3.83 1.09
N ASN A 100 6.78 4.01 2.03
CA ASN A 100 6.69 3.11 3.18
C ASN A 100 6.14 1.74 2.76
N TYR A 101 6.61 0.68 3.43
CA TYR A 101 6.26 -0.70 3.08
C TYR A 101 5.35 -1.39 4.11
N ASP A 102 5.07 -0.73 5.22
CA ASP A 102 4.27 -1.23 6.33
C ASP A 102 2.75 -1.02 6.13
N THR A 103 2.28 -1.29 4.92
CA THR A 103 0.87 -1.19 4.52
C THR A 103 0.23 -2.57 4.47
N GLU A 104 -1.06 -2.66 4.79
CA GLU A 104 -1.82 -3.92 4.77
C GLU A 104 -2.52 -4.15 3.43
N VAL A 105 -3.08 -3.09 2.83
CA VAL A 105 -3.90 -3.19 1.62
C VAL A 105 -3.26 -2.61 0.37
N VAL A 106 -2.25 -1.74 0.51
CA VAL A 106 -1.55 -1.17 -0.65
C VAL A 106 -0.57 -2.16 -1.25
N GLN A 107 -0.68 -2.37 -2.55
CA GLN A 107 0.16 -3.26 -3.34
C GLN A 107 0.89 -2.48 -4.42
N VAL A 108 2.22 -2.55 -4.42
CA VAL A 108 3.03 -1.95 -5.49
C VAL A 108 3.14 -2.92 -6.66
N LYS A 109 2.85 -2.43 -7.87
CA LYS A 109 2.79 -3.22 -9.12
C LYS A 109 3.65 -2.56 -10.19
N ASP A 110 3.94 -3.34 -11.24
CA ASP A 110 4.64 -2.89 -12.45
C ASP A 110 6.00 -2.23 -12.16
N GLU A 111 6.71 -2.78 -11.17
CA GLU A 111 8.01 -2.29 -10.66
C GLU A 111 9.16 -2.42 -11.66
N GLY A 112 8.90 -2.85 -12.88
CA GLY A 112 9.92 -3.06 -13.91
C GLY A 112 10.59 -1.77 -14.38
N SER A 113 9.88 -0.64 -14.34
CA SER A 113 10.40 0.67 -14.73
C SER A 113 9.78 1.79 -13.90
N TYR A 114 10.51 2.92 -13.85
CA TYR A 114 10.03 4.16 -13.25
C TYR A 114 8.75 4.68 -13.90
N GLU A 115 8.60 4.45 -15.21
CA GLU A 115 7.46 4.91 -15.99
C GLU A 115 6.18 4.08 -15.78
N THR A 116 6.28 2.92 -15.12
CA THR A 116 5.13 2.02 -14.97
C THR A 116 4.78 1.72 -13.51
N ILE A 117 5.69 1.96 -12.57
CA ILE A 117 5.50 1.61 -11.16
C ILE A 117 4.31 2.35 -10.57
N MET A 118 3.40 1.60 -9.96
CA MET A 118 2.20 2.14 -9.32
C MET A 118 1.86 1.42 -8.02
N ALA A 119 1.22 2.13 -7.11
CA ALA A 119 0.60 1.59 -5.92
C ALA A 119 -0.91 1.51 -6.14
N CYS A 120 -1.53 0.37 -5.84
CA CYS A 120 -2.97 0.15 -5.93
C CYS A 120 -3.46 -0.60 -4.69
N THR A 121 -4.75 -0.49 -4.41
CA THR A 121 -5.36 -1.23 -3.31
C THR A 121 -5.82 -2.62 -3.72
N GLY A 122 -5.95 -3.50 -2.74
CA GLY A 122 -6.44 -4.85 -2.94
C GLY A 122 -7.97 -4.93 -3.00
N SER A 123 -8.49 -6.04 -3.51
CA SER A 123 -9.93 -6.31 -3.58
C SER A 123 -10.55 -6.64 -2.21
N CYS A 124 -11.79 -6.21 -1.99
CA CYS A 124 -12.60 -6.50 -0.80
C CYS A 124 -13.25 -7.90 -0.78
N THR A 125 -12.84 -8.82 -1.64
CA THR A 125 -13.45 -10.17 -1.75
C THR A 125 -13.51 -10.94 -0.43
N GLY A 126 -12.67 -10.59 0.55
CA GLY A 126 -12.68 -11.18 1.88
C GLY A 126 -13.91 -10.88 2.74
N LEU A 127 -14.72 -9.88 2.38
CA LEU A 127 -15.97 -9.55 3.09
C LEU A 127 -17.12 -10.56 2.80
N GLY A 128 -16.99 -11.41 1.76
CA GLY A 128 -17.88 -12.52 1.48
C GLY A 128 -19.25 -12.14 0.94
N ALA A 129 -19.57 -10.86 0.79
CA ALA A 129 -20.82 -10.40 0.18
C ALA A 129 -20.67 -10.29 -1.35
N GLU A 130 -21.68 -10.66 -2.11
CA GLU A 130 -21.67 -10.55 -3.59
C GLU A 130 -21.45 -9.10 -4.03
N GLU A 131 -22.00 -8.15 -3.29
CA GLU A 131 -21.92 -6.71 -3.55
C GLU A 131 -20.49 -6.16 -3.41
N THR A 132 -19.61 -6.85 -2.70
CA THR A 132 -18.21 -6.42 -2.50
C THR A 132 -17.24 -6.96 -3.54
N LYS A 133 -17.72 -7.79 -4.45
CA LYS A 133 -16.91 -8.55 -5.41
C LYS A 133 -16.01 -7.67 -6.28
N ASP A 134 -16.52 -6.52 -6.70
CA ASP A 134 -15.82 -5.57 -7.57
C ASP A 134 -15.24 -4.38 -6.79
N MET A 135 -15.37 -4.37 -5.46
CA MET A 135 -14.86 -3.30 -4.61
C MET A 135 -13.39 -3.52 -4.25
N VAL A 136 -12.70 -2.40 -4.01
CA VAL A 136 -11.34 -2.37 -3.46
C VAL A 136 -11.34 -1.69 -2.10
N TRP A 137 -10.35 -2.03 -1.28
CA TRP A 137 -10.11 -1.32 -0.02
C TRP A 137 -9.67 0.12 -0.26
N GLY A 138 -9.98 1.01 0.66
CA GLY A 138 -9.29 2.28 0.77
C GLY A 138 -7.82 2.05 1.16
N PRO A 139 -6.87 2.85 0.66
CA PRO A 139 -5.46 2.69 1.02
C PRO A 139 -5.20 3.03 2.50
N ASP A 140 -4.24 2.33 3.10
CA ASP A 140 -3.62 2.73 4.36
C ASP A 140 -2.79 4.00 4.17
N ASN A 141 -2.28 4.56 5.26
CA ASN A 141 -1.35 5.67 5.20
C ASN A 141 -0.14 5.32 4.32
N PHE A 142 -0.03 6.03 3.22
CA PHE A 142 0.99 5.77 2.22
C PHE A 142 1.74 7.05 1.85
N TYR A 143 3.03 7.05 2.17
CA TYR A 143 3.92 8.19 1.98
C TYR A 143 4.87 7.91 0.84
N VAL A 144 5.01 8.87 -0.06
CA VAL A 144 5.80 8.74 -1.28
C VAL A 144 6.71 9.94 -1.46
N ALA A 145 7.93 9.68 -1.91
CA ALA A 145 8.79 10.69 -2.50
C ALA A 145 9.29 10.20 -3.86
N THR A 146 9.29 11.09 -4.83
CA THR A 146 9.71 10.83 -6.21
C THR A 146 10.89 11.72 -6.54
N LEU A 147 11.98 11.13 -7.01
CA LEU A 147 13.21 11.82 -7.38
C LEU A 147 13.47 11.56 -8.87
N ASP A 148 13.37 12.61 -9.67
CA ASP A 148 13.50 12.48 -11.13
C ASP A 148 14.93 12.37 -11.60
N ASP A 149 15.88 12.98 -10.88
CA ASP A 149 17.29 13.00 -11.23
C ASP A 149 18.16 12.97 -9.99
N VAL A 150 18.81 11.84 -9.77
CA VAL A 150 19.78 11.63 -8.69
C VAL A 150 21.11 11.27 -9.33
N GLU A 151 22.09 12.14 -9.22
CA GLU A 151 23.44 11.86 -9.67
C GLU A 151 24.25 11.24 -8.54
N ILE A 152 24.82 10.07 -8.81
CA ILE A 152 25.74 9.38 -7.91
C ILE A 152 27.15 9.50 -8.49
N GLY A 153 28.00 10.24 -7.81
CA GLY A 153 29.40 10.42 -8.16
C GLY A 153 30.33 9.39 -7.52
N LYS A 154 31.63 9.61 -7.73
CA LYS A 154 32.74 8.96 -7.01
C LYS A 154 33.35 9.98 -6.08
N GLU A 155 32.82 10.08 -4.90
CA GLU A 155 33.26 11.07 -3.92
C GLU A 155 34.01 10.39 -2.77
N GLU A 156 34.79 11.14 -2.04
CA GLU A 156 35.54 10.65 -0.85
C GLU A 156 34.56 10.40 0.32
N GLU A 157 33.45 11.20 0.39
CA GLU A 157 32.41 11.08 1.37
C GLU A 157 31.08 10.91 0.66
N LEU A 158 30.18 10.07 1.24
CA LEU A 158 28.83 9.87 0.70
C LEU A 158 28.02 11.16 0.79
N PRO A 159 27.48 11.67 -0.32
CA PRO A 159 26.58 12.81 -0.29
C PRO A 159 25.33 12.47 0.51
N THR A 160 24.82 13.44 1.28
CA THR A 160 23.55 13.28 2.02
C THR A 160 22.45 13.99 1.26
N LEU A 161 21.39 13.25 0.96
CA LEU A 161 20.16 13.77 0.38
C LEU A 161 19.07 13.74 1.44
N GLU A 162 18.51 14.91 1.75
CA GLU A 162 17.31 15.02 2.59
C GLU A 162 16.06 14.87 1.72
N VAL A 163 15.18 13.98 2.13
CA VAL A 163 13.95 13.65 1.41
C VAL A 163 12.78 13.77 2.37
N LYS A 164 11.73 14.49 1.97
CA LYS A 164 10.48 14.62 2.71
C LYS A 164 9.39 13.81 1.99
N PRO A 165 9.10 12.55 2.40
CA PRO A 165 7.98 11.80 1.85
C PRO A 165 6.67 12.50 2.20
N LYS A 166 5.71 12.51 1.27
CA LYS A 166 4.40 13.14 1.46
C LYS A 166 3.31 12.09 1.45
N SER A 167 2.29 12.25 2.28
CA SER A 167 1.08 11.45 2.17
C SER A 167 0.46 11.64 0.79
N VAL A 168 0.11 10.54 0.14
CA VAL A 168 -0.63 10.51 -1.13
C VAL A 168 -2.05 9.97 -0.94
N VAL A 169 -2.45 9.79 0.32
CA VAL A 169 -3.77 9.32 0.72
C VAL A 169 -4.54 10.49 1.32
N THR A 170 -5.82 10.58 0.96
CA THR A 170 -6.77 11.53 1.54
C THR A 170 -7.89 10.77 2.21
N THR A 171 -8.21 11.15 3.44
CA THR A 171 -9.34 10.63 4.20
C THR A 171 -10.55 11.53 3.97
N TYR A 172 -11.69 10.92 3.67
CA TYR A 172 -12.98 11.60 3.54
C TYR A 172 -13.93 11.07 4.59
N THR A 173 -14.65 11.97 5.24
CA THR A 173 -15.71 11.64 6.18
C THR A 173 -17.04 12.21 5.68
N PHE A 174 -18.15 11.55 6.00
CA PHE A 174 -19.47 12.05 5.61
C PHE A 174 -20.52 11.76 6.69
N SER A 175 -21.58 12.57 6.68
CA SER A 175 -22.74 12.41 7.54
C SER A 175 -24.01 12.76 6.77
N ILE A 176 -24.90 11.77 6.53
CA ILE A 176 -26.12 11.94 5.76
C ILE A 176 -27.33 11.83 6.68
N LYS A 177 -28.17 12.86 6.74
CA LYS A 177 -29.43 12.83 7.46
C LYS A 177 -30.29 11.66 6.96
N THR A 178 -30.77 10.81 7.85
CA THR A 178 -31.49 9.60 7.47
C THR A 178 -32.73 9.40 8.32
N GLU A 179 -33.88 9.31 7.67
CA GLU A 179 -35.14 8.93 8.29
C GLU A 179 -35.32 7.41 8.23
N GLY A 180 -36.02 6.81 9.18
CA GLY A 180 -36.30 5.37 9.18
C GLY A 180 -35.12 4.48 9.64
N LEU A 181 -34.11 5.02 10.33
CA LEU A 181 -32.94 4.26 10.82
C LEU A 181 -33.30 3.05 11.70
N LYS A 182 -34.46 3.04 12.34
CA LYS A 182 -34.98 1.89 13.12
C LYS A 182 -35.12 0.62 12.24
N ASN A 183 -35.36 0.81 10.94
CA ASN A 183 -35.57 -0.27 9.98
C ASN A 183 -34.26 -0.80 9.38
N VAL A 184 -33.11 -0.20 9.70
CA VAL A 184 -31.80 -0.55 9.15
C VAL A 184 -31.12 -1.61 10.01
N ALA A 185 -30.80 -2.76 9.43
CA ALA A 185 -29.98 -3.79 10.05
C ALA A 185 -28.48 -3.52 9.83
N SER A 186 -28.05 -3.36 8.59
CA SER A 186 -26.67 -3.07 8.22
C SER A 186 -26.58 -2.17 6.99
N ILE A 187 -25.42 -1.57 6.77
CA ILE A 187 -25.16 -0.68 5.65
C ILE A 187 -23.82 -1.09 5.03
N LEU A 188 -23.80 -1.22 3.71
CA LEU A 188 -22.59 -1.38 2.93
C LEU A 188 -22.39 -0.13 2.08
N GLY A 189 -21.30 0.57 2.30
CA GLY A 189 -20.95 1.78 1.57
C GLY A 189 -19.84 1.58 0.55
N SER A 190 -19.91 2.31 -0.55
CA SER A 190 -18.81 2.43 -1.50
C SER A 190 -18.80 3.77 -2.20
N VAL A 191 -17.62 4.22 -2.62
CA VAL A 191 -17.45 5.43 -3.43
C VAL A 191 -16.89 5.07 -4.79
N SER A 192 -17.48 5.62 -5.84
CA SER A 192 -17.02 5.46 -7.22
C SER A 192 -16.46 6.78 -7.79
N GLY A 193 -15.55 6.68 -8.77
CA GLY A 193 -14.95 7.84 -9.44
C GLY A 193 -13.76 8.46 -8.73
N MET A 194 -13.29 7.88 -7.62
CA MET A 194 -12.06 8.29 -6.91
C MET A 194 -10.85 7.48 -7.36
N ALA A 195 -9.65 7.94 -7.02
CA ALA A 195 -8.42 7.26 -7.38
C ALA A 195 -8.13 6.08 -6.46
N GLU A 196 -8.10 4.89 -7.02
CA GLU A 196 -7.74 3.61 -6.36
C GLU A 196 -6.27 3.23 -6.54
N CYS A 197 -5.55 3.95 -7.40
CA CYS A 197 -4.14 3.76 -7.67
C CYS A 197 -3.39 5.09 -7.72
N TYR A 198 -2.09 5.01 -7.45
CA TYR A 198 -1.16 6.13 -7.53
C TYR A 198 0.07 5.74 -8.34
N HIS A 199 0.41 6.53 -9.35
CA HIS A 199 1.60 6.31 -10.16
C HIS A 199 2.83 6.89 -9.46
N LEU A 200 3.68 6.03 -8.91
CA LEU A 200 4.80 6.43 -8.08
C LEU A 200 5.81 7.29 -8.84
N GLY A 201 6.20 6.90 -10.04
CA GLY A 201 7.18 7.64 -10.83
C GLY A 201 6.68 8.98 -11.36
N LYS A 202 5.36 9.15 -11.59
CA LYS A 202 4.76 10.41 -12.08
C LYS A 202 4.19 11.29 -10.97
N GLY A 203 4.11 10.78 -9.75
CA GLY A 203 3.50 11.50 -8.65
C GLY A 203 2.04 11.87 -8.94
N ALA A 204 1.25 10.94 -9.48
CA ALA A 204 -0.10 11.22 -9.95
C ALA A 204 -1.10 10.14 -9.58
N SER A 205 -2.28 10.57 -9.14
CA SER A 205 -3.42 9.70 -8.83
C SER A 205 -4.06 9.15 -10.12
N LEU A 206 -4.44 7.87 -10.09
CA LEU A 206 -5.05 7.17 -11.22
C LEU A 206 -6.39 6.57 -10.82
N CYS A 207 -7.42 6.82 -11.60
CA CYS A 207 -8.72 6.16 -11.47
C CYS A 207 -8.80 4.96 -12.42
N ARG A 208 -9.06 3.76 -11.87
CA ARG A 208 -9.29 2.53 -12.63
C ARG A 208 -10.75 2.06 -12.55
N PHE A 209 -11.63 2.88 -11.92
CA PHE A 209 -13.07 2.73 -11.85
C PHE A 209 -13.61 1.64 -10.92
N ALA A 210 -12.79 1.02 -10.09
CA ALA A 210 -13.33 0.16 -9.05
C ALA A 210 -13.95 1.01 -7.92
N PRO A 211 -15.12 0.60 -7.39
CA PRO A 211 -15.68 1.25 -6.21
C PRO A 211 -14.77 1.02 -4.99
N ILE A 212 -14.52 2.06 -4.22
CA ILE A 212 -13.76 1.99 -2.98
C ILE A 212 -14.73 1.72 -1.83
N TYR A 213 -14.44 0.73 -1.00
CA TYR A 213 -15.21 0.41 0.20
C TYR A 213 -15.21 1.58 1.18
N CYS A 214 -16.38 1.86 1.78
CA CYS A 214 -16.56 2.84 2.84
C CYS A 214 -16.95 2.16 4.14
N GLU A 215 -16.26 2.50 5.21
CA GLU A 215 -16.73 2.19 6.55
C GLU A 215 -17.99 3.00 6.86
N THR A 216 -19.04 2.35 7.33
CA THR A 216 -20.32 3.00 7.61
C THR A 216 -20.85 2.63 8.98
N SER A 217 -21.54 3.59 9.60
CA SER A 217 -22.22 3.42 10.85
C SER A 217 -23.54 4.19 10.87
N LYS A 218 -24.47 3.82 11.76
CA LYS A 218 -25.74 4.53 11.97
C LYS A 218 -25.82 5.11 13.38
N GLY A 219 -26.33 6.31 13.50
CA GLY A 219 -26.54 6.93 14.81
C GLY A 219 -27.01 8.37 14.69
N ASN A 220 -27.66 8.86 15.73
CA ASN A 220 -28.09 10.26 15.85
C ASN A 220 -28.88 10.82 14.63
N GLY A 221 -29.75 10.00 14.02
CA GLY A 221 -30.55 10.44 12.87
C GLY A 221 -29.76 10.54 11.56
N ALA A 222 -28.58 9.92 11.48
CA ALA A 222 -27.74 9.99 10.28
C ALA A 222 -27.04 8.65 10.01
N ILE A 223 -26.69 8.40 8.78
CA ILE A 223 -25.66 7.45 8.34
C ILE A 223 -24.35 8.23 8.23
N LYS A 224 -23.34 7.76 8.95
CA LYS A 224 -21.98 8.31 8.93
C LYS A 224 -21.01 7.30 8.36
N GLY A 225 -19.95 7.80 7.77
CA GLY A 225 -18.89 6.93 7.29
C GLY A 225 -17.64 7.67 6.91
N SER A 226 -16.63 6.86 6.56
CA SER A 226 -15.36 7.34 6.06
C SER A 226 -14.80 6.41 4.99
N PHE A 227 -13.94 6.95 4.15
CA PHE A 227 -13.15 6.20 3.20
C PHE A 227 -11.84 6.92 2.92
N THR A 228 -10.85 6.16 2.48
CA THR A 228 -9.57 6.67 2.04
C THR A 228 -9.38 6.41 0.55
N CYS A 229 -8.66 7.28 -0.14
CA CYS A 229 -8.29 7.07 -1.54
C CYS A 229 -6.98 7.80 -1.87
N PHE A 230 -6.41 7.53 -3.04
CA PHE A 230 -5.24 8.27 -3.54
C PHE A 230 -5.60 9.66 -4.11
N GLY A 231 -6.56 10.31 -3.51
CA GLY A 231 -7.03 11.64 -3.90
C GLY A 231 -7.83 11.67 -5.20
N HIS A 232 -7.97 12.87 -5.76
CA HIS A 232 -8.63 13.06 -7.04
C HIS A 232 -7.73 12.60 -8.19
N PRO A 233 -8.25 11.82 -9.15
CA PRO A 233 -7.50 11.52 -10.35
C PRO A 233 -7.22 12.84 -11.09
N LYS A 234 -5.95 13.12 -11.40
CA LYS A 234 -5.62 14.23 -12.26
C LYS A 234 -6.18 13.93 -13.66
N LEU A 235 -7.28 14.59 -13.97
CA LEU A 235 -7.94 14.43 -15.25
C LEU A 235 -7.07 15.04 -16.34
N THR A 236 -6.56 14.21 -17.23
CA THR A 236 -6.09 14.71 -18.53
C THR A 236 -7.31 15.25 -19.28
N GLN A 237 -7.18 16.35 -20.02
CA GLN A 237 -8.27 17.08 -20.72
C GLN A 237 -9.25 16.19 -21.54
N ALA A 238 -8.94 14.92 -21.77
CA ALA A 238 -9.77 13.97 -22.49
C ALA A 238 -10.83 13.22 -21.66
N ARG A 239 -10.88 13.41 -20.32
CA ARG A 239 -11.83 12.75 -19.40
C ARG A 239 -12.37 13.73 -18.37
N ALA A 240 -12.91 14.85 -18.85
CA ALA A 240 -13.27 15.99 -18.00
C ALA A 240 -14.42 15.74 -16.98
N ASP A 241 -15.21 14.67 -17.13
CA ASP A 241 -16.45 14.51 -16.39
C ASP A 241 -16.57 13.15 -15.71
N ILE A 242 -15.66 12.84 -14.77
CA ILE A 242 -15.91 11.71 -13.86
C ILE A 242 -16.78 12.21 -12.71
N THR A 243 -18.02 11.74 -12.66
CA THR A 243 -18.92 11.99 -11.56
C THR A 243 -18.62 11.04 -10.40
N GLN A 244 -18.45 11.58 -9.22
CA GLN A 244 -18.24 10.82 -8.00
C GLN A 244 -19.58 10.53 -7.32
N PHE A 245 -19.75 9.26 -6.91
CA PHE A 245 -20.96 8.84 -6.22
C PHE A 245 -20.62 8.08 -4.94
N LEU A 246 -21.30 8.44 -3.86
CA LEU A 246 -21.44 7.61 -2.68
C LEU A 246 -22.63 6.68 -2.89
N ASN A 247 -22.37 5.37 -2.86
CA ASN A 247 -23.39 4.34 -3.03
C ASN A 247 -23.56 3.61 -1.70
N LEU A 248 -24.79 3.49 -1.23
CA LEU A 248 -25.13 2.80 0.01
C LEU A 248 -26.14 1.68 -0.28
N ILE A 249 -25.82 0.46 0.15
CA ILE A 249 -26.75 -0.67 0.14
C ILE A 249 -27.21 -0.85 1.59
N ILE A 250 -28.44 -0.50 1.84
CA ILE A 250 -29.08 -0.55 3.16
C ILE A 250 -29.84 -1.87 3.27
N VAL A 251 -29.38 -2.74 4.14
CA VAL A 251 -30.09 -3.98 4.48
C VAL A 251 -31.06 -3.66 5.60
N LYS A 252 -32.36 -3.89 5.37
CA LYS A 252 -33.40 -3.64 6.36
C LYS A 252 -33.57 -4.83 7.31
N VAL A 253 -34.26 -4.61 8.42
CA VAL A 253 -34.49 -5.64 9.46
C VAL A 253 -35.30 -6.85 8.97
N ASP A 254 -36.05 -6.72 7.88
CA ASP A 254 -36.75 -7.83 7.22
C ASP A 254 -35.88 -8.57 6.18
N GLY A 255 -34.60 -8.19 6.04
CA GLY A 255 -33.67 -8.73 5.06
C GLY A 255 -33.78 -8.13 3.66
N SER A 256 -34.76 -7.27 3.39
CA SER A 256 -34.84 -6.54 2.11
C SER A 256 -33.73 -5.51 1.97
N LYS A 257 -33.36 -5.18 0.73
CA LYS A 257 -32.30 -4.22 0.42
C LYS A 257 -32.90 -2.98 -0.23
N GLN A 258 -32.37 -1.84 0.16
CA GLN A 258 -32.64 -0.53 -0.45
C GLN A 258 -31.31 0.09 -0.86
N GLU A 259 -31.24 0.58 -2.10
CA GLU A 259 -30.07 1.31 -2.60
C GLU A 259 -30.30 2.80 -2.48
N ALA A 260 -29.27 3.51 -2.05
CA ALA A 260 -29.21 4.96 -2.09
C ALA A 260 -27.93 5.40 -2.81
N LYS A 261 -28.04 6.37 -3.69
CA LYS A 261 -26.93 6.89 -4.48
C LYS A 261 -26.94 8.41 -4.38
N VAL A 262 -25.85 8.95 -3.85
CA VAL A 262 -25.65 10.41 -3.62
C VAL A 262 -24.50 10.87 -4.49
N GLU A 263 -24.71 11.91 -5.28
CA GLU A 263 -23.64 12.56 -6.01
C GLU A 263 -22.82 13.43 -5.07
N ILE A 264 -21.51 13.21 -5.04
CA ILE A 264 -20.56 13.90 -4.14
C ILE A 264 -19.48 14.68 -4.91
N THR A 265 -19.62 14.83 -6.21
CA THR A 265 -18.60 15.39 -7.11
C THR A 265 -18.07 16.74 -6.65
N GLU A 266 -18.95 17.66 -6.27
CA GLU A 266 -18.55 18.98 -5.80
C GLU A 266 -17.98 18.95 -4.38
N ALA A 267 -18.52 18.06 -3.53
CA ALA A 267 -18.17 17.98 -2.11
C ALA A 267 -16.80 17.35 -1.86
N VAL A 268 -16.32 16.51 -2.78
CA VAL A 268 -15.00 15.87 -2.66
C VAL A 268 -13.88 16.64 -3.36
N LYS A 269 -14.20 17.74 -4.06
CA LYS A 269 -13.16 18.59 -4.67
C LYS A 269 -12.26 19.15 -3.58
N PRO A 270 -10.91 19.06 -3.75
CA PRO A 270 -10.01 19.77 -2.87
C PRO A 270 -10.42 21.24 -2.85
N PRO A 271 -10.38 21.91 -1.69
CA PRO A 271 -10.59 23.36 -1.66
C PRO A 271 -9.64 23.98 -2.70
N GLU A 272 -10.21 24.77 -3.64
CA GLU A 272 -9.39 25.52 -4.58
C GLU A 272 -8.39 26.33 -3.76
N ASP A 273 -7.11 26.19 -4.08
CA ASP A 273 -6.06 26.98 -3.46
C ASP A 273 -6.37 28.48 -3.72
N LYS A 274 -7.18 29.06 -2.85
CA LYS A 274 -7.30 30.51 -2.75
C LYS A 274 -6.02 30.94 -2.06
N ASP A 275 -5.11 31.43 -2.88
CA ASP A 275 -3.80 31.93 -2.53
C ASP A 275 -2.75 30.82 -2.32
N GLU A 276 -1.60 30.97 -3.02
CA GLU A 276 -0.39 30.22 -2.71
C GLU A 276 -0.13 30.36 -1.20
N PRO A 277 0.09 29.26 -0.47
CA PRO A 277 0.35 29.36 0.96
C PRO A 277 1.53 30.32 1.14
N GLY A 278 1.32 31.38 1.90
CA GLY A 278 2.42 32.20 2.36
C GLY A 278 3.45 31.30 3.04
N GLU A 279 4.73 31.60 2.85
CA GLU A 279 5.82 30.88 3.51
C GLU A 279 5.52 30.81 5.03
N GLY A 280 4.96 29.71 5.48
CA GLY A 280 4.64 29.51 6.90
C GLY A 280 3.45 28.61 7.22
N ASP A 281 2.49 28.44 6.33
CA ASP A 281 1.34 27.56 6.58
C ASP A 281 1.59 26.18 5.97
N GLU A 282 2.19 25.29 6.73
CA GLU A 282 2.34 23.88 6.34
C GLU A 282 0.96 23.22 6.35
N LYS A 283 0.46 22.84 5.15
CA LYS A 283 -0.73 21.98 5.03
C LYS A 283 -0.47 20.66 5.77
N PRO A 284 -1.44 20.13 6.52
CA PRO A 284 -1.28 18.81 7.16
C PRO A 284 -0.87 17.77 6.12
N GLN A 285 0.06 16.90 6.48
CA GLN A 285 0.55 15.85 5.59
C GLN A 285 -0.51 14.77 5.31
N GLU A 286 -1.54 14.70 6.14
CA GLU A 286 -2.64 13.76 6.06
C GLU A 286 -3.94 14.54 5.91
N PRO A 287 -4.33 14.90 4.68
CA PRO A 287 -5.53 15.69 4.47
C PRO A 287 -6.80 14.89 4.83
N GLU A 288 -7.59 15.44 5.73
CA GLU A 288 -8.93 14.96 6.05
C GLU A 288 -9.94 15.97 5.51
N ILE A 289 -10.95 15.47 4.77
CA ILE A 289 -11.98 16.30 4.14
C ILE A 289 -13.34 15.81 4.60
N GLU A 290 -14.11 16.68 5.25
CA GLU A 290 -15.50 16.42 5.53
C GLU A 290 -16.34 16.72 4.28
N ILE A 291 -17.12 15.73 3.85
CA ILE A 291 -18.05 15.87 2.73
C ILE A 291 -19.30 16.56 3.25
N GLU A 292 -19.45 17.83 2.91
CA GLU A 292 -20.64 18.61 3.19
C GLU A 292 -21.70 18.33 2.11
N LEU A 293 -22.81 17.73 2.52
CA LEU A 293 -23.95 17.50 1.64
C LEU A 293 -25.00 18.61 1.83
N PRO A 294 -25.76 18.96 0.78
CA PRO A 294 -26.86 19.91 0.88
C PRO A 294 -27.85 19.51 1.98
N ASP A 295 -28.43 20.50 2.66
CA ASP A 295 -29.36 20.28 3.79
C ASP A 295 -30.64 19.51 3.40
N ASP A 296 -31.04 19.57 2.16
CA ASP A 296 -32.18 18.87 1.55
C ASP A 296 -31.83 17.43 1.10
N GLU A 297 -30.54 17.09 1.03
CA GLU A 297 -30.09 15.72 0.73
C GLU A 297 -30.30 14.82 1.95
N LYS A 298 -31.30 13.98 1.89
CA LYS A 298 -31.61 13.02 2.95
C LYS A 298 -31.95 11.66 2.39
N ILE A 299 -31.63 10.63 3.16
CA ILE A 299 -32.02 9.27 2.85
C ILE A 299 -33.29 8.95 3.65
N VAL A 300 -34.32 8.48 2.97
CA VAL A 300 -35.51 7.93 3.60
C VAL A 300 -35.48 6.41 3.46
N VAL A 301 -35.42 5.72 4.59
CA VAL A 301 -35.50 4.26 4.62
C VAL A 301 -36.97 3.87 4.81
N ASP A 302 -37.49 3.12 3.85
CA ASP A 302 -38.88 2.70 3.84
C ASP A 302 -39.25 1.86 5.08
N ASP A 303 -40.45 2.04 5.59
CA ASP A 303 -40.95 1.21 6.67
C ASP A 303 -41.04 -0.27 6.24
N VAL A 304 -40.77 -1.16 7.15
CA VAL A 304 -40.91 -2.60 6.97
C VAL A 304 -42.04 -3.10 7.83
N GLU A 305 -42.95 -3.90 7.25
CA GLU A 305 -43.92 -4.66 7.99
C GLU A 305 -43.20 -5.88 8.57
N ILE A 306 -42.82 -5.83 9.84
CA ILE A 306 -42.40 -7.01 10.57
C ILE A 306 -43.66 -7.85 10.80
N PRO A 307 -43.80 -9.05 10.17
CA PRO A 307 -44.95 -9.90 10.45
C PRO A 307 -44.99 -10.15 11.96
N PRO A 308 -46.20 -10.08 12.59
CA PRO A 308 -46.31 -10.41 13.98
C PRO A 308 -45.72 -11.80 14.17
N ASP A 309 -44.81 -11.93 15.11
CA ASP A 309 -44.10 -13.18 15.40
C ASP A 309 -45.14 -14.26 15.71
N GLU A 310 -45.38 -15.17 14.74
CA GLU A 310 -46.25 -16.32 14.93
C GLU A 310 -45.61 -17.35 15.88
N SER A 311 -44.40 -17.14 16.29
CA SER A 311 -43.76 -17.91 17.34
C SER A 311 -44.27 -17.45 18.72
N GLY A 312 -45.46 -17.81 19.07
CA GLY A 312 -45.97 -17.82 20.45
C GLY A 312 -45.22 -18.83 21.35
N GLY A 313 -43.95 -18.98 21.14
CA GLY A 313 -42.95 -19.59 22.00
C GLY A 313 -42.34 -18.52 22.87
N GLY A 314 -43.09 -17.98 23.83
CA GLY A 314 -42.50 -17.18 24.88
C GLY A 314 -41.40 -18.01 25.54
N PHE A 315 -40.16 -17.63 25.30
CA PHE A 315 -39.05 -18.02 26.14
C PHE A 315 -39.25 -17.22 27.46
N ASP A 316 -40.08 -17.79 28.33
CA ASP A 316 -40.26 -17.31 29.67
C ASP A 316 -39.00 -17.71 30.47
N GLY A 317 -37.88 -17.16 30.03
CA GLY A 317 -36.57 -17.26 30.69
C GLY A 317 -36.60 -16.43 31.96
N ASN A 318 -37.06 -17.05 33.05
CA ASN A 318 -36.86 -16.48 34.37
C ASN A 318 -35.36 -16.36 34.66
N VAL A 319 -34.81 -15.15 34.52
CA VAL A 319 -33.37 -14.82 34.69
C VAL A 319 -32.97 -14.76 36.20
N SER A 320 -33.68 -15.48 37.06
CA SER A 320 -33.41 -15.52 38.50
C SER A 320 -32.38 -16.58 38.94
N ASP A 321 -31.82 -17.36 38.02
CA ASP A 321 -30.84 -18.42 38.32
C ASP A 321 -29.42 -18.19 37.84
N TRP A 322 -29.01 -16.94 37.70
CA TRP A 322 -27.61 -16.58 37.37
C TRP A 322 -26.82 -16.11 38.58
N ASP A 323 -27.17 -16.56 39.80
CA ASP A 323 -26.37 -16.39 41.01
C ASP A 323 -25.69 -17.73 41.33
N ASP A 324 -24.60 -18.05 40.64
CA ASP A 324 -23.53 -18.89 41.18
C ASP A 324 -22.28 -18.71 40.28
N GLU A 325 -21.37 -17.85 40.75
CA GLU A 325 -20.01 -17.75 40.25
C GLU A 325 -19.26 -19.05 40.54
N THR A 326 -19.23 -19.97 39.58
CA THR A 326 -18.26 -21.05 39.60
C THR A 326 -16.92 -20.55 39.04
N ASN A 327 -16.04 -20.14 39.92
CA ASN A 327 -14.62 -19.94 39.62
C ASN A 327 -14.02 -21.25 39.12
N VAL A 328 -13.83 -21.37 37.81
CA VAL A 328 -13.03 -22.45 37.19
C VAL A 328 -11.56 -22.00 37.19
N GLU A 329 -10.79 -22.47 38.15
CA GLU A 329 -9.33 -22.36 38.10
C GLU A 329 -8.82 -23.23 36.93
N LEU A 330 -8.21 -22.60 35.91
CA LEU A 330 -7.49 -23.30 34.86
C LEU A 330 -6.13 -23.77 35.39
N PRO A 331 -5.78 -25.05 35.26
CA PRO A 331 -4.46 -25.52 35.67
C PRO A 331 -3.40 -24.94 34.72
N VAL A 332 -2.41 -24.26 35.31
CA VAL A 332 -1.18 -23.83 34.64
C VAL A 332 -0.28 -25.05 34.47
N GLY A 333 -0.03 -25.47 33.20
CA GLY A 333 0.93 -26.49 32.85
C GLY A 333 2.03 -25.91 31.96
#